data_7cf531693ff7cc236683902c7c210760
#
_entry.id   7cf531693ff7cc236683902c7c210760
#
_cell.length_a   1.000
_cell.length_b   1.000
_cell.length_c   1.000
_cell.angle_alpha   90.00
_cell.angle_beta   90.00
_cell.angle_gamma   90.00
#
_symmetry.space_group_name_H-M   'P 1'
#
loop_
_entity.id
_entity.type
_entity.pdbx_description
1 polymer ?
#
loop_
_entity_poly.entity_id
_entity_poly.type
_entity_poly.pdbx_seq_one_letter_code
_entity_poly.pdbx_strand_id
1 'polypeptide(L)'
;MTPREAAHYRVLRLIEEQPEISQRELSRALGVSLGKTHYLLKALLDKGLVKANNFRRSDNKLAYAYLLTPSGIAAKLDLTRRFLQLKEVEYQAAREEIERLRLELDTAAPPDVSVGRASARQPD
;
A
#
# COMPACT_ATOMS: atom_id res chain seq x y z
N MET A 1 12.75 -3.12 -0.58
CA MET A 1 11.53 -3.89 -0.90
C MET A 1 11.28 -3.85 -2.40
N THR A 2 11.12 -5.00 -3.01
CA THR A 2 10.85 -5.07 -4.44
C THR A 2 9.37 -4.84 -4.72
N PRO A 3 8.99 -4.50 -5.97
CA PRO A 3 7.57 -4.40 -6.32
C PRO A 3 6.80 -5.70 -6.06
N ARG A 4 7.45 -6.85 -6.25
CA ARG A 4 6.82 -8.14 -5.98
C ARG A 4 6.56 -8.33 -4.50
N GLU A 5 7.51 -7.96 -3.65
CA GLU A 5 7.34 -8.04 -2.20
C GLU A 5 6.24 -7.10 -1.73
N ALA A 6 6.17 -5.90 -2.29
CA ALA A 6 5.11 -4.96 -1.96
C ALA A 6 3.73 -5.51 -2.35
N ALA A 7 3.63 -6.14 -3.52
CA ALA A 7 2.39 -6.75 -3.96
C ALA A 7 1.98 -7.91 -3.05
N HIS A 8 2.92 -8.76 -2.67
CA HIS A 8 2.66 -9.88 -1.75
C HIS A 8 2.18 -9.37 -0.39
N TYR A 9 2.82 -8.32 0.13
CA TYR A 9 2.40 -7.72 1.38
C TYR A 9 0.94 -7.25 1.32
N ARG A 10 0.58 -6.57 0.22
CA ARG A 10 -0.78 -6.05 0.07
C ARG A 10 -1.82 -7.17 0.00
N VAL A 11 -1.50 -8.25 -0.71
CA VAL A 11 -2.41 -9.40 -0.80
C VAL A 11 -2.58 -10.06 0.57
N LEU A 12 -1.47 -10.30 1.28
CA LEU A 12 -1.54 -10.92 2.60
C LEU A 12 -2.35 -10.07 3.58
N ARG A 13 -2.18 -8.77 3.53
CA ARG A 13 -2.91 -7.84 4.38
C ARG A 13 -4.41 -7.87 4.08
N LEU A 14 -4.78 -7.82 2.81
CA LEU A 14 -6.18 -7.83 2.42
C LEU A 14 -6.86 -9.15 2.79
N ILE A 15 -6.18 -10.27 2.62
CA ILE A 15 -6.72 -11.57 3.00
C ILE A 15 -6.92 -11.65 4.51
N GLU A 16 -5.97 -11.13 5.28
CA GLU A 16 -6.10 -11.16 6.73
C GLU A 16 -7.27 -10.32 7.21
N GLU A 17 -7.48 -9.16 6.58
CA GLU A 17 -8.57 -8.26 6.93
C GLU A 17 -9.93 -8.77 6.43
N GLN A 18 -9.95 -9.42 5.28
CA GLN A 18 -11.15 -9.88 4.62
C GLN A 18 -10.96 -11.29 4.04
N PRO A 19 -11.04 -12.33 4.87
CA PRO A 19 -10.78 -13.69 4.37
C PRO A 19 -11.72 -14.13 3.25
N GLU A 20 -12.92 -13.56 3.19
CA GLU A 20 -13.91 -13.93 2.17
C GLU A 20 -13.85 -13.04 0.93
N ILE A 21 -12.82 -12.23 0.80
CA ILE A 21 -12.67 -11.35 -0.37
C ILE A 21 -12.57 -12.20 -1.64
N SER A 22 -13.33 -11.83 -2.67
CA SER A 22 -13.25 -12.53 -3.95
C SER A 22 -12.02 -12.07 -4.72
N GLN A 23 -11.59 -12.86 -5.72
CA GLN A 23 -10.48 -12.45 -6.56
C GLN A 23 -10.77 -11.16 -7.30
N ARG A 24 -12.04 -10.95 -7.70
CA ARG A 24 -12.44 -9.72 -8.38
C ARG A 24 -12.35 -8.51 -7.45
N GLU A 25 -12.79 -8.65 -6.22
CA GLU A 25 -12.67 -7.59 -5.22
C GLU A 25 -11.20 -7.32 -4.89
N LEU A 26 -10.42 -8.38 -4.80
CA LEU A 26 -9.00 -8.28 -4.53
C LEU A 26 -8.29 -7.53 -5.66
N SER A 27 -8.63 -7.82 -6.92
CA SER A 27 -8.04 -7.12 -8.06
C SER A 27 -8.36 -5.63 -8.04
N ARG A 28 -9.58 -5.26 -7.65
CA ARG A 28 -9.95 -3.85 -7.53
C ARG A 28 -9.16 -3.17 -6.43
N ALA A 29 -9.04 -3.82 -5.28
CA ALA A 29 -8.30 -3.26 -4.15
C ALA A 29 -6.82 -3.10 -4.47
N LEU A 30 -6.25 -4.01 -5.25
CA LEU A 30 -4.85 -3.95 -5.65
C LEU A 30 -4.62 -3.02 -6.83
N GLY A 31 -5.66 -2.71 -7.58
CA GLY A 31 -5.52 -1.89 -8.79
C GLY A 31 -4.83 -2.63 -9.93
N VAL A 32 -4.99 -3.95 -10.02
CA VAL A 32 -4.36 -4.76 -11.06
C VAL A 32 -5.42 -5.62 -11.75
N SER A 33 -5.03 -6.27 -12.85
CA SER A 33 -5.95 -7.15 -13.58
C SER A 33 -6.30 -8.39 -12.77
N LEU A 34 -7.39 -9.04 -13.14
CA LEU A 34 -7.79 -10.29 -12.53
C LEU A 34 -6.73 -11.38 -12.75
N GLY A 35 -6.12 -11.42 -13.93
CA GLY A 35 -5.05 -12.37 -14.22
C GLY A 35 -3.84 -12.16 -13.34
N LYS A 36 -3.43 -10.91 -13.10
CA LYS A 36 -2.32 -10.58 -12.21
C LYS A 36 -2.66 -10.99 -10.77
N THR A 37 -3.89 -10.75 -10.35
CA THR A 37 -4.36 -11.14 -9.02
C THR A 37 -4.27 -12.65 -8.84
N HIS A 38 -4.76 -13.40 -9.84
CA HIS A 38 -4.68 -14.87 -9.80
C HIS A 38 -3.23 -15.33 -9.71
N TYR A 39 -2.35 -14.72 -10.48
CA TYR A 39 -0.91 -15.05 -10.46
C TYR A 39 -0.29 -14.80 -9.08
N LEU A 40 -0.59 -13.64 -8.48
CA LEU A 40 -0.07 -13.31 -7.16
C LEU A 40 -0.59 -14.29 -6.09
N LEU A 41 -1.89 -14.56 -6.14
CA LEU A 41 -2.52 -15.45 -5.17
C LEU A 41 -1.99 -16.88 -5.28
N LYS A 42 -1.84 -17.37 -6.52
CA LYS A 42 -1.30 -18.70 -6.76
C LYS A 42 0.14 -18.81 -6.24
N ALA A 43 0.95 -17.78 -6.40
CA ALA A 43 2.32 -17.80 -5.88
C ALA A 43 2.33 -17.93 -4.36
N LEU A 44 1.42 -17.27 -3.66
CA LEU A 44 1.32 -17.36 -2.20
C LEU A 44 0.80 -18.72 -1.76
N LEU A 45 -0.16 -19.29 -2.50
CA LEU A 45 -0.65 -20.64 -2.24
C LEU A 45 0.45 -21.67 -2.45
N ASP A 46 1.20 -21.56 -3.54
CA ASP A 46 2.29 -22.50 -3.85
C ASP A 46 3.40 -22.44 -2.83
N LYS A 47 3.64 -21.29 -2.23
CA LYS A 47 4.66 -21.14 -1.19
C LYS A 47 4.16 -21.58 0.19
N GLY A 48 2.90 -21.95 0.31
CA GLY A 48 2.32 -22.33 1.60
C GLY A 48 2.12 -21.18 2.57
N LEU A 49 2.04 -19.96 2.07
CA LEU A 49 1.80 -18.78 2.90
C LEU A 49 0.31 -18.50 3.09
N VAL A 50 -0.50 -18.98 2.17
CA VAL A 50 -1.95 -18.86 2.18
C VAL A 50 -2.54 -20.21 1.91
N LYS A 51 -3.68 -20.50 2.50
CA LYS A 51 -4.47 -21.68 2.14
C LYS A 51 -5.89 -21.27 1.82
N ALA A 52 -6.56 -22.02 0.96
CA ALA A 52 -7.93 -21.77 0.56
C ALA A 52 -8.85 -22.79 1.21
N ASN A 53 -9.95 -22.32 1.76
CA ASN A 53 -11.00 -23.17 2.32
C ASN A 53 -12.31 -22.88 1.62
N ASN A 54 -13.12 -23.90 1.42
CA ASN A 54 -14.47 -23.73 0.90
C ASN A 54 -15.43 -23.50 2.06
N PHE A 55 -16.43 -22.67 1.81
CA PHE A 55 -17.50 -22.46 2.78
C PHE A 55 -18.79 -22.15 2.02
N ARG A 56 -19.94 -22.30 2.70
CA ARG A 56 -21.20 -21.93 2.09
C ARG A 56 -21.60 -20.54 2.55
N ARG A 57 -21.98 -19.73 1.57
CA ARG A 57 -22.43 -18.38 1.84
C ARG A 57 -23.91 -18.41 2.28
N SER A 58 -24.38 -17.28 2.77
CA SER A 58 -25.78 -17.15 3.19
C SER A 58 -26.75 -17.40 2.04
N ASP A 59 -26.32 -17.21 0.79
CA ASP A 59 -27.15 -17.54 -0.38
C ASP A 59 -26.99 -19.00 -0.80
N ASN A 60 -26.40 -19.83 0.03
CA ASN A 60 -26.18 -21.27 -0.18
C ASN A 60 -25.23 -21.57 -1.35
N LYS A 61 -24.46 -20.59 -1.81
CA LYS A 61 -23.45 -20.82 -2.84
C LYS A 61 -22.11 -21.14 -2.21
N LEU A 62 -21.37 -22.02 -2.88
CA LEU A 62 -20.01 -22.36 -2.44
C LEU A 62 -19.07 -21.21 -2.77
N ALA A 63 -18.24 -20.84 -1.81
CA ALA A 63 -17.26 -19.78 -1.97
C ALA A 63 -15.95 -20.19 -1.33
N TYR A 64 -14.89 -19.44 -1.59
CA TYR A 64 -13.58 -19.67 -1.00
C TYR A 64 -13.28 -18.60 0.05
N ALA A 65 -12.66 -19.02 1.13
CA ALA A 65 -12.02 -18.11 2.06
C ALA A 65 -10.53 -18.38 2.01
N TYR A 66 -9.74 -17.34 2.06
CA TYR A 66 -8.28 -17.44 2.06
C TYR A 66 -7.78 -17.11 3.45
N LEU A 67 -6.89 -17.94 3.96
CA LEU A 67 -6.36 -17.79 5.31
C LEU A 67 -4.84 -17.79 5.25
N LEU A 68 -4.20 -16.97 6.08
CA LEU A 68 -2.76 -17.04 6.23
C LEU A 68 -2.39 -18.25 7.06
N THR A 69 -1.41 -18.99 6.58
CA THR A 69 -0.81 -20.07 7.38
C THR A 69 0.12 -19.44 8.43
N PRO A 70 0.60 -20.19 9.40
CA PRO A 70 1.63 -19.66 10.33
C PRO A 70 2.84 -19.10 9.58
N SER A 71 3.27 -19.76 8.50
CA SER A 71 4.34 -19.23 7.65
C SER A 71 3.94 -17.92 6.96
N GLY A 72 2.68 -17.81 6.57
CA GLY A 72 2.14 -16.58 5.98
C GLY A 72 2.11 -15.43 6.95
N ILE A 73 1.77 -15.69 8.20
CA ILE A 73 1.78 -14.68 9.25
C ILE A 73 3.21 -14.18 9.47
N ALA A 74 4.19 -15.10 9.56
CA ALA A 74 5.59 -14.74 9.72
C ALA A 74 6.10 -13.93 8.52
N ALA A 75 5.74 -14.36 7.31
CA ALA A 75 6.14 -13.66 6.09
C ALA A 75 5.54 -12.25 6.04
N LYS A 76 4.27 -12.11 6.41
CA LYS A 76 3.62 -10.79 6.44
C LYS A 76 4.31 -9.87 7.44
N LEU A 77 4.68 -10.39 8.60
CA LEU A 77 5.37 -9.59 9.62
C LEU A 77 6.73 -9.10 9.11
N ASP A 78 7.49 -9.97 8.44
CA ASP A 78 8.76 -9.60 7.86
C ASP A 78 8.59 -8.52 6.78
N LEU A 79 7.61 -8.70 5.89
CA LEU A 79 7.31 -7.72 4.86
C LEU A 79 6.82 -6.39 5.46
N THR A 80 6.08 -6.45 6.56
CA THR A 80 5.63 -5.25 7.26
C THR A 80 6.82 -4.45 7.77
N ARG A 81 7.83 -5.12 8.34
CA ARG A 81 9.04 -4.44 8.78
C ARG A 81 9.77 -3.77 7.63
N ARG A 82 9.89 -4.46 6.49
CA ARG A 82 10.55 -3.88 5.31
C ARG A 82 9.76 -2.70 4.75
N PHE A 83 8.44 -2.83 4.73
CA PHE A 83 7.57 -1.76 4.24
C PHE A 83 7.68 -0.53 5.14
N LEU A 84 7.73 -0.73 6.46
CA LEU A 84 7.91 0.36 7.40
C LEU A 84 9.24 1.08 7.16
N GLN A 85 10.33 0.33 6.98
CA GLN A 85 11.64 0.92 6.71
C GLN A 85 11.60 1.76 5.43
N LEU A 86 10.95 1.25 4.38
CA LEU A 86 10.81 2.00 3.14
C LEU A 86 10.05 3.30 3.36
N LYS A 87 8.94 3.24 4.10
CA LYS A 87 8.12 4.42 4.36
C LYS A 87 8.85 5.44 5.22
N GLU A 88 9.67 4.98 6.17
CA GLU A 88 10.47 5.89 6.99
C GLU A 88 11.51 6.63 6.15
N VAL A 89 12.14 5.94 5.20
CA VAL A 89 13.08 6.57 4.28
C VAL A 89 12.37 7.59 3.40
N GLU A 90 11.20 7.22 2.86
CA GLU A 90 10.41 8.13 2.02
C GLU A 90 9.95 9.35 2.83
N TYR A 91 9.55 9.14 4.07
CA TYR A 91 9.13 10.22 4.94
C TYR A 91 10.26 11.19 5.20
N GLN A 92 11.45 10.68 5.51
CA GLN A 92 12.62 11.52 5.77
C GLN A 92 13.02 12.32 4.53
N ALA A 93 13.00 11.68 3.37
CA ALA A 93 13.30 12.37 2.11
C ALA A 93 12.28 13.47 1.82
N ALA A 94 11.02 13.21 2.10
CA ALA A 94 9.97 14.22 1.90
C ALA A 94 10.16 15.40 2.85
N ARG A 95 10.54 15.15 4.10
CA ARG A 95 10.81 16.23 5.06
C ARG A 95 11.95 17.11 4.58
N GLU A 96 13.02 16.50 4.09
CA GLU A 96 14.18 17.25 3.59
C GLU A 96 13.81 18.08 2.37
N GLU A 97 12.98 17.52 1.50
CA GLU A 97 12.53 18.24 0.31
C GLU A 97 11.65 19.43 0.69
N ILE A 98 10.76 19.25 1.65
CA ILE A 98 9.91 20.34 2.16
C ILE A 98 10.77 21.47 2.71
N GLU A 99 11.82 21.13 3.46
CA GLU A 99 12.72 22.16 3.99
C GLU A 99 13.41 22.94 2.88
N ARG A 100 13.88 22.23 1.84
CA ARG A 100 14.52 22.90 0.71
C ARG A 100 13.55 23.85 0.00
N LEU A 101 12.31 23.40 -0.18
CA LEU A 101 11.30 24.22 -0.83
C LEU A 101 10.96 25.46 0.01
N ARG A 102 10.88 25.33 1.31
CA ARG A 102 10.65 26.47 2.20
C ARG A 102 11.78 27.49 2.10
N LEU A 103 13.02 27.01 2.13
CA LEU A 103 14.17 27.89 1.99
C LEU A 103 14.16 28.59 0.63
N GLU A 104 13.77 27.88 -0.41
CA GLU A 104 13.71 28.44 -1.75
C GLU A 104 12.69 29.57 -1.82
N LEU A 105 11.54 29.40 -1.21
CA LEU A 105 10.52 30.45 -1.15
C LEU A 105 10.99 31.64 -0.33
N ASP A 106 11.66 31.39 0.79
CA ASP A 106 12.15 32.46 1.64
C ASP A 106 13.20 33.29 0.94
N THR A 107 14.12 32.64 0.23
CA THR A 107 15.19 33.37 -0.47
C THR A 107 14.72 34.03 -1.76
N ALA A 108 13.65 33.53 -2.34
CA ALA A 108 13.11 34.13 -3.57
C ALA A 108 12.17 35.29 -3.30
N ALA A 109 11.72 35.46 -2.07
CA ALA A 109 10.81 36.53 -1.77
C ALA A 109 11.48 37.87 -1.93
N PRO A 110 10.91 38.82 -2.65
CA PRO A 110 11.52 40.12 -2.82
C PRO A 110 11.58 40.83 -1.48
N PRO A 111 12.66 41.48 -1.20
CA PRO A 111 12.81 42.12 0.08
C PRO A 111 11.82 43.23 0.37
N ASP A 112 11.31 43.87 -0.65
CA ASP A 112 10.41 44.96 -0.42
C ASP A 112 9.00 44.62 -0.67
N VAL A 113 8.70 43.44 -0.77
CA VAL A 113 7.39 43.03 -1.05
C VAL A 113 6.54 43.34 0.05
N SER A 114 7.07 43.62 1.07
CA SER A 114 6.26 43.94 2.13
C SER A 114 5.21 44.81 1.79
N VAL A 115 5.35 45.43 0.77
CA VAL A 115 4.38 46.15 0.45
C VAL A 115 3.19 45.47 0.44
N GLY A 116 3.03 45.15 0.90
CA GLY A 116 1.99 44.47 0.89
C GLY A 116 1.57 43.60 0.03
N ARG A 117 1.79 43.56 0.06
CA ARG A 117 1.44 42.65 -0.39
C ARG A 117 0.99 41.84 -0.19
N ALA A 118 0.94 42.17 -0.01
CA ALA A 118 0.66 41.48 0.08
C ALA A 118 0.02 40.90 -0.32
N SER A 119 -0.27 41.36 -0.67
CA SER A 119 -0.81 40.86 -0.97
C SER A 119 -1.05 40.00 -1.39
N ALA A 120 -1.19 40.17 -1.59
CA ALA A 120 -1.32 39.36 -1.75
C ALA A 120 -1.17 38.49 -2.22
N ARG A 121 -1.17 38.57 -2.38
CA ARG A 121 -0.87 37.90 -2.70
C ARG A 121 -1.26 36.85 -3.09
N GLN A 122 -1.32 36.95 -3.60
CA GLN A 122 -1.50 36.06 -3.88
C GLN A 122 -1.51 35.18 -4.36
N PRO A 123 -1.77 35.32 -4.81
CA PRO A 123 -1.96 34.42 -5.12
C PRO A 123 -1.99 33.66 -5.68
N ASP A 124 -2.19 33.65 -6.03
CA ASP A 124 -2.17 32.96 -6.24
C ASP A 124 -2.13 32.43 -6.27
#